data_85aabc241c58c1135b60f7a26be95ce5
#
_entry.id   85aabc241c58c1135b60f7a26be95ce5
#
_cell.length_a   1.000
_cell.length_b   1.000
_cell.length_c   1.000
_cell.angle_alpha   90.00
_cell.angle_beta   90.00
_cell.angle_gamma   90.00
#
_symmetry.space_group_name_H-M   'P 1'
#
loop_
_entity.id
_entity.type
_entity.pdbx_description
1 polymer ?
#
loop_
_entity_poly.entity_id
_entity_poly.type
_entity_poly.pdbx_seq_one_letter_code
_entity_poly.pdbx_strand_id
1 'polypeptide(L)'
;MTRTAIDVSELPSFAFGHRSILWWATMGMCLIEGTAFVLLAAAYLFLKWRVPDWPPGVAPPELGWATATTALTLISVVPNELTKRAAERLDLAKVRLWISACVLLGLGFCVTRTMEFTALNCWWDTNAYGSIVWTLLGIHTAHVVTDLIDTIVLAVMFFVAPLDANRFVDASENAFYWYFVVFTWLPIYGLLYIAPRFL
;
A
#
# COMPACT_ATOMS: atom_id res chain seq x y z
N MET A 1 14.28 26.53 -42.99
CA MET A 1 13.14 25.79 -42.43
C MET A 1 12.69 26.53 -41.18
N THR A 2 11.63 27.30 -41.25
CA THR A 2 11.01 27.99 -40.10
C THR A 2 10.29 26.92 -39.25
N ARG A 3 10.80 26.66 -38.04
CA ARG A 3 10.08 25.84 -37.07
C ARG A 3 8.85 26.62 -36.61
N THR A 4 7.66 26.18 -36.99
CA THR A 4 6.41 26.70 -36.48
C THR A 4 6.31 26.25 -35.02
N ALA A 5 6.46 27.16 -34.07
CA ALA A 5 6.18 26.86 -32.65
C ALA A 5 4.67 26.70 -32.51
N ILE A 6 4.23 25.57 -31.98
CA ILE A 6 2.84 25.32 -31.63
C ILE A 6 2.59 26.06 -30.33
N ASP A 7 1.58 26.92 -30.29
CA ASP A 7 1.11 27.54 -29.05
C ASP A 7 0.41 26.49 -28.20
N VAL A 8 0.93 26.22 -27.02
CA VAL A 8 0.43 25.24 -26.06
C VAL A 8 -0.14 25.90 -24.80
N SER A 9 -0.29 27.22 -24.79
CA SER A 9 -0.72 28.01 -23.63
C SER A 9 -2.13 27.64 -23.13
N GLU A 10 -2.98 27.11 -24.01
CA GLU A 10 -4.35 26.68 -23.69
C GLU A 10 -4.46 25.22 -23.26
N LEU A 11 -3.35 24.46 -23.30
CA LEU A 11 -3.40 23.08 -22.84
C LEU A 11 -3.51 23.02 -21.31
N PRO A 12 -4.33 22.09 -20.77
CA PRO A 12 -4.42 21.94 -19.32
C PRO A 12 -3.07 21.58 -18.73
N SER A 13 -2.67 22.28 -17.66
CA SER A 13 -1.40 22.06 -16.96
C SER A 13 -1.38 20.79 -16.11
N PHE A 14 -2.50 20.09 -15.98
CA PHE A 14 -2.64 18.87 -15.20
C PHE A 14 -3.53 17.85 -15.94
N ALA A 15 -3.33 16.56 -15.63
CA ALA A 15 -4.15 15.49 -16.17
C ALA A 15 -4.26 14.34 -15.15
N PHE A 16 -5.36 13.61 -15.16
CA PHE A 16 -5.59 12.44 -14.32
C PHE A 16 -5.38 11.13 -15.09
N GLY A 17 -4.99 10.07 -14.36
CA GLY A 17 -4.82 8.74 -14.89
C GLY A 17 -3.74 8.65 -15.96
N HIS A 18 -3.88 7.75 -16.92
CA HIS A 18 -2.88 7.43 -17.95
C HIS A 18 -2.43 8.62 -18.82
N ARG A 19 -3.09 9.76 -18.72
CA ARG A 19 -2.66 11.01 -19.39
C ARG A 19 -1.63 11.80 -18.59
N SER A 20 -1.47 11.47 -17.29
CA SER A 20 -0.47 12.08 -16.41
C SER A 20 0.85 11.31 -16.48
N ILE A 21 1.97 12.03 -16.52
CA ILE A 21 3.29 11.41 -16.40
C ILE A 21 3.47 10.79 -15.00
N LEU A 22 2.85 11.38 -13.98
CA LEU A 22 2.89 10.89 -12.61
C LEU A 22 2.26 9.49 -12.49
N TRP A 23 1.15 9.25 -13.19
CA TRP A 23 0.53 7.94 -13.25
C TRP A 23 1.48 6.86 -13.79
N TRP A 24 2.23 7.16 -14.86
CA TRP A 24 3.21 6.23 -15.41
C TRP A 24 4.40 6.01 -14.46
N ALA A 25 4.82 7.05 -13.74
CA ALA A 25 5.85 6.93 -12.72
C ALA A 25 5.40 6.02 -11.56
N THR A 26 4.19 6.24 -11.04
CA THR A 26 3.59 5.39 -9.98
C THR A 26 3.40 3.95 -10.46
N MET A 27 2.94 3.74 -11.70
CA MET A 27 2.83 2.40 -12.28
C MET A 27 4.18 1.71 -12.39
N GLY A 28 5.21 2.44 -12.85
CA GLY A 28 6.59 1.92 -12.92
C GLY A 28 7.11 1.51 -11.54
N MET A 29 6.86 2.33 -10.51
CA MET A 29 7.21 2.02 -9.13
C MET A 29 6.48 0.76 -8.63
N CYS A 30 5.17 0.64 -8.85
CA CYS A 30 4.39 -0.55 -8.50
C CYS A 30 4.92 -1.83 -9.17
N LEU A 31 5.40 -1.75 -10.42
CA LEU A 31 6.00 -2.91 -11.11
C LEU A 31 7.32 -3.33 -10.46
N ILE A 32 8.18 -2.39 -10.11
CA ILE A 32 9.46 -2.68 -9.43
C ILE A 32 9.20 -3.30 -8.06
N GLU A 33 8.36 -2.68 -7.26
CA GLU A 33 8.04 -3.15 -5.90
C GLU A 33 7.26 -4.46 -5.93
N GLY A 34 6.32 -4.62 -6.86
CA GLY A 34 5.61 -5.87 -7.09
C GLY A 34 6.53 -7.03 -7.41
N THR A 35 7.59 -6.79 -8.19
CA THR A 35 8.62 -7.79 -8.47
C THR A 35 9.32 -8.24 -7.18
N ALA A 36 9.65 -7.31 -6.27
CA ALA A 36 10.25 -7.65 -4.98
C ALA A 36 9.31 -8.52 -4.13
N PHE A 37 8.02 -8.21 -4.07
CA PHE A 37 7.03 -9.04 -3.35
C PHE A 37 6.90 -10.44 -3.95
N VAL A 38 6.88 -10.56 -5.28
CA VAL A 38 6.82 -11.87 -5.96
C VAL A 38 8.08 -12.70 -5.66
N LEU A 39 9.27 -12.09 -5.67
CA LEU A 39 10.51 -12.78 -5.34
C LEU A 39 10.54 -13.24 -3.89
N LEU A 40 10.05 -12.44 -2.95
CA LEU A 40 9.96 -12.83 -1.54
C LEU A 40 8.93 -13.95 -1.33
N ALA A 41 7.78 -13.92 -2.01
CA ALA A 41 6.81 -15.00 -1.99
C ALA A 41 7.38 -16.30 -2.58
N ALA A 42 8.14 -16.20 -3.68
CA ALA A 42 8.84 -17.35 -4.26
C ALA A 42 9.90 -17.92 -3.31
N ALA A 43 10.65 -17.05 -2.61
CA ALA A 43 11.62 -17.46 -1.60
C ALA A 43 10.93 -18.18 -0.43
N TYR A 44 9.77 -17.69 0.04
CA TYR A 44 8.96 -18.38 1.06
C TYR A 44 8.56 -19.79 0.62
N LEU A 45 8.02 -19.93 -0.60
CA LEU A 45 7.62 -21.23 -1.15
C LEU A 45 8.82 -22.16 -1.34
N PHE A 46 9.96 -21.63 -1.80
CA PHE A 46 11.18 -22.40 -1.94
C PHE A 46 11.68 -22.94 -0.60
N LEU A 47 11.68 -22.13 0.47
CA LEU A 47 12.06 -22.56 1.81
C LEU A 47 11.10 -23.64 2.35
N LYS A 48 9.78 -23.47 2.13
CA LYS A 48 8.78 -24.44 2.50
C LYS A 48 9.03 -25.81 1.88
N TRP A 49 9.38 -25.86 0.60
CA TRP A 49 9.65 -27.14 -0.09
C TRP A 49 10.94 -27.85 0.36
N ARG A 50 11.83 -27.15 1.09
CA ARG A 50 13.07 -27.72 1.61
C ARG A 50 12.91 -28.37 2.99
N VAL A 51 11.80 -28.14 3.68
CA VAL A 51 11.56 -28.60 5.05
C VAL A 51 10.26 -29.39 5.08
N PRO A 52 10.27 -30.65 5.61
CA PRO A 52 9.07 -31.49 5.64
C PRO A 52 7.93 -30.90 6.49
N ASP A 53 8.29 -30.27 7.62
CA ASP A 53 7.31 -29.61 8.51
C ASP A 53 7.40 -28.08 8.38
N TRP A 54 6.26 -27.44 8.06
CA TRP A 54 6.18 -26.00 7.88
C TRP A 54 4.93 -25.41 8.54
N PRO A 55 5.06 -24.48 9.49
CA PRO A 55 6.29 -23.86 10.06
C PRO A 55 7.13 -24.85 10.87
N PRO A 56 8.49 -24.79 10.80
CA PRO A 56 9.33 -25.76 11.45
C PRO A 56 9.32 -25.62 12.98
N GLY A 57 8.76 -26.65 13.65
CA GLY A 57 8.78 -26.74 15.12
C GLY A 57 7.86 -25.78 15.87
N VAL A 58 6.99 -25.01 15.18
CA VAL A 58 6.04 -24.07 15.78
C VAL A 58 4.64 -24.19 15.16
N ALA A 59 3.62 -23.83 15.91
CA ALA A 59 2.25 -23.76 15.37
C ALA A 59 2.12 -22.62 14.33
N PRO A 60 1.16 -22.69 13.40
CA PRO A 60 0.85 -21.59 12.50
C PRO A 60 0.56 -20.27 13.26
N PRO A 61 0.93 -19.08 12.70
CA PRO A 61 0.70 -17.80 13.36
C PRO A 61 -0.78 -17.57 13.69
N GLU A 62 -1.06 -16.86 14.78
CA GLU A 62 -2.43 -16.53 15.16
C GLU A 62 -3.15 -15.66 14.13
N LEU A 63 -4.44 -15.92 13.89
CA LEU A 63 -5.24 -15.19 12.91
C LEU A 63 -5.78 -13.85 13.43
N GLY A 64 -5.89 -13.68 14.74
CA GLY A 64 -6.64 -12.58 15.35
C GLY A 64 -6.22 -11.21 14.82
N TRP A 65 -4.99 -10.81 15.11
CA TRP A 65 -4.48 -9.50 14.69
C TRP A 65 -4.26 -9.39 13.17
N ALA A 66 -3.80 -10.45 12.53
CA ALA A 66 -3.64 -10.49 11.08
C ALA A 66 -4.97 -10.29 10.34
N THR A 67 -6.07 -10.91 10.83
CA THR A 67 -7.40 -10.71 10.26
C THR A 67 -7.93 -9.30 10.54
N ALA A 68 -7.68 -8.75 11.74
CA ALA A 68 -8.04 -7.36 12.06
C ALA A 68 -7.31 -6.36 11.13
N THR A 69 -6.01 -6.55 10.93
CA THR A 69 -5.22 -5.77 9.98
C THR A 69 -5.76 -5.89 8.56
N THR A 70 -6.08 -7.10 8.12
CA THR A 70 -6.68 -7.35 6.79
C THR A 70 -8.04 -6.66 6.65
N ALA A 71 -8.90 -6.74 7.66
CA ALA A 71 -10.20 -6.07 7.65
C ALA A 71 -10.06 -4.54 7.55
N LEU A 72 -9.16 -3.93 8.34
CA LEU A 72 -8.87 -2.50 8.25
C LEU A 72 -8.35 -2.10 6.87
N THR A 73 -7.43 -2.87 6.31
CA THR A 73 -6.87 -2.65 4.98
C THR A 73 -7.96 -2.69 3.90
N LEU A 74 -8.88 -3.66 3.96
CA LEU A 74 -9.99 -3.76 3.02
C LEU A 74 -11.01 -2.63 3.20
N ILE A 75 -11.34 -2.27 4.44
CA ILE A 75 -12.27 -1.16 4.75
C ILE A 75 -11.69 0.17 4.24
N SER A 76 -10.38 0.37 4.32
CA SER A 76 -9.71 1.60 3.87
C SER A 76 -9.82 1.85 2.37
N VAL A 77 -10.11 0.84 1.57
CA VAL A 77 -10.36 0.98 0.12
C VAL A 77 -11.53 1.92 -0.15
N VAL A 78 -12.55 1.93 0.70
CA VAL A 78 -13.75 2.76 0.49
C VAL A 78 -13.43 4.25 0.58
N PRO A 79 -12.90 4.79 1.71
CA PRO A 79 -12.54 6.21 1.78
C PRO A 79 -11.44 6.59 0.79
N ASN A 80 -10.54 5.66 0.45
CA ASN A 80 -9.51 5.88 -0.55
C ASN A 80 -10.12 6.12 -1.95
N GLU A 81 -11.05 5.26 -2.39
CA GLU A 81 -11.77 5.47 -3.65
C GLU A 81 -12.59 6.77 -3.63
N LEU A 82 -13.20 7.12 -2.50
CA LEU A 82 -13.95 8.36 -2.37
C LEU A 82 -13.04 9.59 -2.41
N THR A 83 -11.81 9.51 -1.85
CA THR A 83 -10.77 10.54 -1.99
C THR A 83 -10.40 10.73 -3.45
N LYS A 84 -10.10 9.63 -4.17
CA LYS A 84 -9.77 9.67 -5.59
C LYS A 84 -10.86 10.33 -6.43
N ARG A 85 -12.10 9.88 -6.29
CA ARG A 85 -13.23 10.45 -7.04
C ARG A 85 -13.49 11.92 -6.70
N ALA A 86 -13.28 12.32 -5.46
CA ALA A 86 -13.39 13.72 -5.04
C ALA A 86 -12.26 14.56 -5.65
N ALA A 87 -11.03 14.03 -5.68
CA ALA A 87 -9.88 14.68 -6.29
C ALA A 87 -10.07 14.89 -7.80
N GLU A 88 -10.51 13.86 -8.53
CA GLU A 88 -10.80 13.94 -9.96
C GLU A 88 -11.93 14.93 -10.30
N ARG A 89 -12.81 15.24 -9.34
CA ARG A 89 -13.87 16.25 -9.45
C ARG A 89 -13.47 17.62 -8.90
N LEU A 90 -12.24 17.77 -8.42
CA LEU A 90 -11.73 18.97 -7.78
C LEU A 90 -12.61 19.44 -6.58
N ASP A 91 -13.29 18.50 -5.90
CA ASP A 91 -14.15 18.77 -4.76
C ASP A 91 -13.34 18.78 -3.46
N LEU A 92 -12.86 19.98 -3.08
CA LEU A 92 -12.00 20.19 -1.92
C LEU A 92 -12.63 19.68 -0.61
N ALA A 93 -13.91 19.94 -0.41
CA ALA A 93 -14.57 19.59 0.86
C ALA A 93 -14.61 18.07 1.06
N LYS A 94 -14.90 17.33 -0.01
CA LYS A 94 -14.92 15.87 0.03
C LYS A 94 -13.51 15.28 0.09
N VAL A 95 -12.52 15.86 -0.60
CA VAL A 95 -11.12 15.41 -0.48
C VAL A 95 -10.66 15.54 0.96
N ARG A 96 -10.87 16.69 1.63
CA ARG A 96 -10.51 16.89 3.04
C ARG A 96 -11.17 15.86 3.96
N LEU A 97 -12.45 15.58 3.75
CA LEU A 97 -13.18 14.61 4.56
C LEU A 97 -12.59 13.19 4.41
N TRP A 98 -12.47 12.72 3.17
CA TRP A 98 -12.10 11.34 2.92
C TRP A 98 -10.60 11.07 3.12
N ILE A 99 -9.72 12.03 2.81
CA ILE A 99 -8.29 11.88 3.10
C ILE A 99 -8.02 11.82 4.61
N SER A 100 -8.79 12.58 5.42
CA SER A 100 -8.71 12.48 6.88
C SER A 100 -9.15 11.11 7.39
N ALA A 101 -10.18 10.51 6.78
CA ALA A 101 -10.59 9.15 7.08
C ALA A 101 -9.50 8.12 6.70
N CYS A 102 -8.80 8.30 5.56
CA CYS A 102 -7.66 7.47 5.18
C CYS A 102 -6.53 7.56 6.21
N VAL A 103 -6.17 8.76 6.67
CA VAL A 103 -5.15 8.95 7.72
C VAL A 103 -5.53 8.21 9.00
N LEU A 104 -6.78 8.34 9.47
CA LEU A 104 -7.24 7.66 10.69
C LEU A 104 -7.17 6.12 10.56
N LEU A 105 -7.58 5.57 9.43
CA LEU A 105 -7.50 4.13 9.17
C LEU A 105 -6.05 3.65 9.03
N GLY A 106 -5.17 4.46 8.40
CA GLY A 106 -3.75 4.18 8.32
C GLY A 106 -3.05 4.16 9.69
N LEU A 107 -3.42 5.07 10.58
CA LEU A 107 -2.95 5.03 11.98
C LEU A 107 -3.48 3.79 12.71
N GLY A 108 -4.75 3.43 12.51
CA GLY A 108 -5.33 2.19 13.02
C GLY A 108 -4.59 0.95 12.52
N PHE A 109 -4.21 0.95 11.23
CA PHE A 109 -3.37 -0.11 10.66
C PHE A 109 -2.03 -0.22 11.41
N CYS A 110 -1.33 0.88 11.66
CA CYS A 110 -0.05 0.85 12.38
C CYS A 110 -0.20 0.21 13.78
N VAL A 111 -1.30 0.49 14.47
CA VAL A 111 -1.58 -0.12 15.78
C VAL A 111 -1.81 -1.64 15.64
N THR A 112 -2.70 -2.07 14.75
CA THR A 112 -2.98 -3.50 14.56
C THR A 112 -1.76 -4.26 14.06
N ARG A 113 -0.95 -3.66 13.19
CA ARG A 113 0.30 -4.22 12.67
C ARG A 113 1.34 -4.41 13.79
N THR A 114 1.47 -3.44 14.70
CA THR A 114 2.35 -3.58 15.87
C THR A 114 1.91 -4.75 16.74
N MET A 115 0.60 -4.89 17.00
CA MET A 115 0.08 -6.03 17.76
C MET A 115 0.29 -7.36 17.03
N GLU A 116 0.16 -7.38 15.72
CA GLU A 116 0.43 -8.55 14.88
C GLU A 116 1.90 -9.00 14.99
N PHE A 117 2.86 -8.07 14.95
CA PHE A 117 4.28 -8.39 15.15
C PHE A 117 4.55 -8.97 16.54
N THR A 118 3.90 -8.48 17.59
CA THR A 118 4.06 -9.01 18.96
C THR A 118 3.43 -10.38 19.13
N ALA A 119 2.44 -10.74 18.31
CA ALA A 119 1.73 -12.01 18.34
C ALA A 119 2.30 -13.07 17.37
N LEU A 120 3.43 -12.77 16.69
CA LEU A 120 4.07 -13.75 15.81
C LEU A 120 4.64 -14.91 16.61
N ASN A 121 4.54 -16.10 16.03
CA ASN A 121 4.96 -17.38 16.62
C ASN A 121 6.47 -17.62 16.61
N CYS A 122 7.25 -16.74 16.00
CA CYS A 122 8.70 -16.86 15.89
C CYS A 122 9.37 -15.47 15.76
N TRP A 123 10.64 -15.39 16.14
CA TRP A 123 11.47 -14.23 15.90
C TRP A 123 12.19 -14.31 14.55
N TRP A 124 12.60 -13.16 14.04
CA TRP A 124 13.26 -13.03 12.74
C TRP A 124 14.59 -13.80 12.62
N ASP A 125 15.26 -14.05 13.73
CA ASP A 125 16.58 -14.71 13.83
C ASP A 125 16.50 -16.20 14.27
N THR A 126 15.30 -16.71 14.56
CA THR A 126 15.11 -18.08 15.05
C THR A 126 15.47 -19.13 13.99
N ASN A 127 15.02 -18.92 12.74
CA ASN A 127 15.26 -19.83 11.63
C ASN A 127 14.88 -19.14 10.29
N ALA A 128 15.08 -19.82 9.16
CA ALA A 128 14.76 -19.29 7.84
C ALA A 128 13.27 -18.95 7.65
N TYR A 129 12.35 -19.69 8.34
CA TYR A 129 10.92 -19.36 8.35
C TYR A 129 10.68 -18.01 9.04
N GLY A 130 11.22 -17.81 10.24
CA GLY A 130 11.12 -16.53 10.95
C GLY A 130 11.64 -15.38 10.10
N SER A 131 12.84 -15.54 9.52
CA SER A 131 13.46 -14.50 8.69
C SER A 131 12.56 -14.11 7.51
N ILE A 132 11.99 -15.04 6.75
CA ILE A 132 11.17 -14.73 5.58
C ILE A 132 9.80 -14.14 5.96
N VAL A 133 9.19 -14.61 7.07
CA VAL A 133 7.92 -14.05 7.58
C VAL A 133 8.11 -12.60 8.00
N TRP A 134 9.13 -12.31 8.81
CA TRP A 134 9.44 -10.96 9.26
C TRP A 134 9.81 -10.04 8.08
N THR A 135 10.51 -10.55 7.08
CA THR A 135 10.86 -9.78 5.88
C THR A 135 9.61 -9.41 5.08
N LEU A 136 8.69 -10.36 4.81
CA LEU A 136 7.45 -10.09 4.07
C LEU A 136 6.56 -9.09 4.81
N LEU A 137 6.36 -9.29 6.11
CA LEU A 137 5.57 -8.36 6.94
C LEU A 137 6.25 -7.00 7.06
N GLY A 138 7.56 -6.97 7.26
CA GLY A 138 8.34 -5.76 7.43
C GLY A 138 8.35 -4.89 6.17
N ILE A 139 8.60 -5.48 5.01
CA ILE A 139 8.60 -4.72 3.75
C ILE A 139 7.21 -4.20 3.41
N HIS A 140 6.15 -5.00 3.60
CA HIS A 140 4.78 -4.53 3.42
C HIS A 140 4.44 -3.40 4.40
N THR A 141 4.86 -3.51 5.65
CA THR A 141 4.67 -2.45 6.66
C THR A 141 5.40 -1.17 6.26
N ALA A 142 6.62 -1.26 5.73
CA ALA A 142 7.35 -0.10 5.23
C ALA A 142 6.57 0.62 4.11
N HIS A 143 5.99 -0.13 3.17
CA HIS A 143 5.15 0.45 2.10
C HIS A 143 3.91 1.16 2.65
N VAL A 144 3.21 0.55 3.61
CA VAL A 144 2.05 1.21 4.25
C VAL A 144 2.45 2.46 5.01
N VAL A 145 3.58 2.43 5.74
CA VAL A 145 4.03 3.59 6.53
C VAL A 145 4.47 4.73 5.62
N THR A 146 5.18 4.45 4.52
CA THR A 146 5.57 5.48 3.56
C THR A 146 4.36 6.11 2.87
N ASP A 147 3.39 5.31 2.43
CA ASP A 147 2.14 5.80 1.85
C ASP A 147 1.30 6.59 2.88
N LEU A 148 1.25 6.16 4.13
CA LEU A 148 0.58 6.90 5.20
C LEU A 148 1.25 8.27 5.44
N ILE A 149 2.58 8.35 5.40
CA ILE A 149 3.30 9.63 5.52
C ILE A 149 2.91 10.54 4.35
N ASP A 150 2.91 10.05 3.12
CA ASP A 150 2.48 10.81 1.95
C ASP A 150 1.03 11.28 2.07
N THR A 151 0.13 10.40 2.51
CA THR A 151 -1.28 10.73 2.76
C THR A 151 -1.43 11.81 3.82
N ILE A 152 -0.64 11.77 4.91
CA ILE A 152 -0.63 12.81 5.95
C ILE A 152 -0.12 14.15 5.38
N VAL A 153 0.97 14.13 4.62
CA VAL A 153 1.51 15.33 3.97
C VAL A 153 0.48 15.95 3.04
N LEU A 154 -0.15 15.15 2.18
CA LEU A 154 -1.23 15.60 1.29
C LEU A 154 -2.41 16.15 2.08
N ALA A 155 -2.85 15.49 3.15
CA ALA A 155 -3.91 15.96 4.00
C ALA A 155 -3.58 17.37 4.57
N VAL A 156 -2.39 17.54 5.16
CA VAL A 156 -1.94 18.82 5.67
C VAL A 156 -1.93 19.90 4.57
N MET A 157 -1.42 19.56 3.38
CA MET A 157 -1.38 20.48 2.24
C MET A 157 -2.79 20.92 1.80
N PHE A 158 -3.80 20.04 1.83
CA PHE A 158 -5.18 20.40 1.52
C PHE A 158 -5.81 21.32 2.55
N PHE A 159 -5.34 21.32 3.81
CA PHE A 159 -5.88 22.19 4.85
C PHE A 159 -5.16 23.54 4.95
N VAL A 160 -3.84 23.60 4.70
CA VAL A 160 -3.01 24.76 5.05
C VAL A 160 -2.51 25.53 3.83
N ALA A 161 -2.25 24.86 2.72
CA ALA A 161 -1.55 25.49 1.60
C ALA A 161 -2.50 26.00 0.50
N PRO A 162 -2.06 26.97 -0.36
CA PRO A 162 -2.82 27.44 -1.51
C PRO A 162 -3.18 26.29 -2.44
N LEU A 163 -4.41 26.28 -2.96
CA LEU A 163 -4.90 25.20 -3.82
C LEU A 163 -4.30 25.30 -5.21
N ASP A 164 -3.67 24.21 -5.62
CA ASP A 164 -3.22 23.98 -6.99
C ASP A 164 -3.91 22.71 -7.52
N ALA A 165 -4.29 22.73 -8.80
CA ALA A 165 -4.90 21.58 -9.46
C ALA A 165 -3.99 20.33 -9.45
N ASN A 166 -2.66 20.52 -9.47
CA ASN A 166 -1.70 19.42 -9.38
C ASN A 166 -1.82 18.61 -8.09
N ARG A 167 -2.21 19.21 -6.97
CA ARG A 167 -2.41 18.48 -5.71
C ARG A 167 -3.57 17.51 -5.76
N PHE A 168 -4.59 17.80 -6.54
CA PHE A 168 -5.67 16.84 -6.75
C PHE A 168 -5.18 15.65 -7.58
N VAL A 169 -4.24 15.88 -8.51
CA VAL A 169 -3.57 14.79 -9.23
C VAL A 169 -2.76 13.95 -8.24
N ASP A 170 -1.95 14.57 -7.38
CA ASP A 170 -1.15 13.87 -6.36
C ASP A 170 -2.04 13.01 -5.46
N ALA A 171 -3.20 13.53 -5.00
CA ALA A 171 -4.15 12.76 -4.19
C ALA A 171 -4.79 11.59 -4.96
N SER A 172 -5.03 11.74 -6.26
CA SER A 172 -5.53 10.65 -7.10
C SER A 172 -4.48 9.56 -7.30
N GLU A 173 -3.21 9.93 -7.47
CA GLU A 173 -2.10 8.98 -7.67
C GLU A 173 -1.70 8.28 -6.35
N ASN A 174 -1.70 8.99 -5.23
CA ASN A 174 -1.53 8.38 -3.91
C ASN A 174 -2.64 7.33 -3.65
N ALA A 175 -3.89 7.66 -3.99
CA ALA A 175 -4.98 6.70 -3.90
C ALA A 175 -4.80 5.49 -4.84
N PHE A 176 -4.19 5.67 -6.00
CA PHE A 176 -3.85 4.57 -6.91
C PHE A 176 -2.77 3.67 -6.32
N TYR A 177 -1.73 4.24 -5.71
CA TYR A 177 -0.67 3.46 -5.05
C TYR A 177 -1.20 2.64 -3.86
N TRP A 178 -2.15 3.18 -3.10
CA TRP A 178 -2.81 2.43 -2.02
C TRP A 178 -3.47 1.14 -2.49
N TYR A 179 -4.07 1.10 -3.69
CA TYR A 179 -4.60 -0.16 -4.23
C TYR A 179 -3.52 -1.21 -4.45
N PHE A 180 -2.34 -0.81 -4.89
CA PHE A 180 -1.21 -1.72 -5.01
C PHE A 180 -0.82 -2.29 -3.64
N VAL A 181 -0.76 -1.47 -2.61
CA VAL A 181 -0.45 -1.89 -1.23
C VAL A 181 -1.49 -2.89 -0.72
N VAL A 182 -2.78 -2.63 -0.92
CA VAL A 182 -3.87 -3.56 -0.55
C VAL A 182 -3.79 -4.86 -1.35
N PHE A 183 -3.56 -4.77 -2.66
CA PHE A 183 -3.49 -5.94 -3.53
C PHE A 183 -2.31 -6.85 -3.17
N THR A 184 -1.16 -6.31 -2.84
CA THR A 184 0.01 -7.09 -2.41
C THR A 184 -0.18 -7.74 -1.04
N TRP A 185 -0.99 -7.16 -0.16
CA TRP A 185 -1.29 -7.74 1.14
C TRP A 185 -2.07 -9.05 1.06
N LEU A 186 -3.04 -9.15 0.17
CA LEU A 186 -3.91 -10.33 0.09
C LEU A 186 -3.15 -11.65 -0.13
N PRO A 187 -2.25 -11.76 -1.12
CA PRO A 187 -1.44 -12.96 -1.26
C PRO A 187 -0.47 -13.19 -0.09
N ILE A 188 0.08 -12.13 0.52
CA ILE A 188 0.94 -12.26 1.70
C ILE A 188 0.14 -12.84 2.87
N TYR A 189 -1.04 -12.32 3.15
CA TYR A 189 -1.93 -12.86 4.18
C TYR A 189 -2.29 -14.32 3.92
N GLY A 190 -2.66 -14.65 2.68
CA GLY A 190 -2.93 -16.02 2.26
C GLY A 190 -1.75 -16.96 2.50
N LEU A 191 -0.56 -16.50 2.10
CA LEU A 191 0.67 -17.30 2.18
C LEU A 191 1.15 -17.51 3.63
N LEU A 192 1.10 -16.49 4.48
CA LEU A 192 1.63 -16.54 5.83
C LEU A 192 0.66 -17.11 6.85
N TYR A 193 -0.64 -16.82 6.72
CA TYR A 193 -1.63 -17.15 7.74
C TYR A 193 -2.59 -18.27 7.34
N ILE A 194 -2.94 -18.36 6.05
CA ILE A 194 -3.92 -19.35 5.59
C ILE A 194 -3.24 -20.64 5.12
N ALA A 195 -2.25 -20.52 4.23
CA ALA A 195 -1.59 -21.68 3.64
C ALA A 195 -0.98 -22.66 4.65
N PRO A 196 -0.32 -22.25 5.76
CA PRO A 196 0.25 -23.16 6.74
C PRO A 196 -0.78 -24.03 7.50
N ARG A 197 -2.07 -23.75 7.37
CA ARG A 197 -3.15 -24.51 8.00
C ARG A 197 -3.72 -25.61 7.12
N PHE A 198 -3.46 -25.54 5.82
CA PHE A 198 -4.02 -26.48 4.82
C PHE A 198 -2.95 -27.24 4.04
N LEU A 199 -1.72 -26.82 4.14
CA LEU A 199 -0.57 -27.36 3.42
C LEU A 199 0.48 -27.95 4.36
#